data_3a7d7f98f2620dd8d951cfd27850f74d
#
_entry.id   3a7d7f98f2620dd8d951cfd27850f74d
#
_cell.length_a   1.000
_cell.length_b   1.000
_cell.length_c   1.000
_cell.angle_alpha   90.00
_cell.angle_beta   90.00
_cell.angle_gamma   90.00
#
_symmetry.space_group_name_H-M   'P 1'
#
loop_
_entity.id
_entity.type
_entity.pdbx_description
1 polymer ?
#
loop_
_entity_poly.entity_id
_entity_poly.type
_entity_poly.pdbx_seq_one_letter_code
_entity_poly.pdbx_strand_id
1 'polypeptide(L)' 'MTETSHVKRAAIWLATTPDRAKPRPVIPHLKTRFGLSNAEAVRAIEESNLIKARAL' A
#
# COMPACT_ATOMS: atom_id res chain seq x y z
N MET A 1 -4.67 16.61 0.51
CA MET A 1 -3.82 16.13 -0.56
C MET A 1 -2.79 15.16 -0.14
N THR A 2 -2.13 15.45 0.95
CA THR A 2 -1.02 14.65 1.40
C THR A 2 -1.42 13.23 1.75
N GLU A 3 -2.56 13.06 2.42
CA GLU A 3 -3.00 11.72 2.81
C GLU A 3 -3.25 10.84 1.60
N THR A 4 -3.92 11.38 0.59
CA THR A 4 -4.20 10.65 -0.63
C THR A 4 -2.91 10.28 -1.33
N SER A 5 -1.94 11.20 -1.35
CA SER A 5 -0.65 10.92 -1.97
C SER A 5 0.10 9.80 -1.27
N HIS A 6 0.07 9.80 0.06
CA HIS A 6 0.76 8.77 0.83
C HIS A 6 0.12 7.40 0.58
N VAL A 7 -1.21 7.36 0.59
CA VAL A 7 -1.93 6.12 0.31
C VAL A 7 -1.61 5.63 -1.09
N LYS A 8 -1.60 6.54 -2.05
CA LYS A 8 -1.33 6.19 -3.43
C LYS A 8 0.08 5.63 -3.60
N ARG A 9 1.05 6.26 -2.96
CA ARG A 9 2.44 5.78 -3.02
C ARG A 9 2.56 4.39 -2.44
N ALA A 10 1.91 4.16 -1.30
CA ALA A 10 1.92 2.85 -0.68
C ALA A 10 1.26 1.82 -1.58
N ALA A 11 0.15 2.19 -2.22
CA ALA A 11 -0.55 1.29 -3.12
C ALA A 11 0.32 0.91 -4.32
N ILE A 12 1.02 1.88 -4.90
CA ILE A 12 1.90 1.61 -6.02
C ILE A 12 3.04 0.70 -5.58
N TRP A 13 3.63 0.99 -4.43
CA TRP A 13 4.71 0.16 -3.91
C TRP A 13 4.23 -1.28 -3.72
N LEU A 14 3.03 -1.44 -3.14
CA LEU A 14 2.47 -2.78 -2.94
C LEU A 14 2.22 -3.49 -4.26
N ALA A 15 1.72 -2.76 -5.25
CA ALA A 15 1.38 -3.35 -6.54
C ALA A 15 2.63 -3.77 -7.32
N THR A 16 3.75 -3.08 -7.10
CA THR A 16 4.97 -3.36 -7.83
C THR A 16 5.93 -4.26 -7.07
N THR A 17 5.62 -4.61 -5.83
CA THR A 17 6.48 -5.44 -5.00
C THR A 17 5.92 -6.86 -4.95
N PRO A 18 6.72 -7.89 -5.28
CA PRO A 18 6.24 -9.28 -5.19
C PRO A 18 5.88 -9.64 -3.76
N ASP A 19 4.92 -10.55 -3.61
CA ASP A 19 4.48 -10.95 -2.28
C ASP A 19 5.64 -11.45 -1.41
N ARG A 20 6.55 -12.21 -2.01
CA ARG A 20 7.68 -12.76 -1.27
C ARG A 20 8.65 -11.70 -0.79
N ALA A 21 8.63 -10.51 -1.40
CA ALA A 21 9.50 -9.41 -1.01
C ALA A 21 8.84 -8.46 -0.03
N LYS A 22 7.56 -8.64 0.24
CA LYS A 22 6.84 -7.77 1.16
C LYS A 22 7.14 -8.17 2.60
N PRO A 23 7.49 -7.20 3.46
CA PRO A 23 7.68 -7.52 4.87
C PRO A 23 6.35 -7.87 5.51
N ARG A 24 6.41 -8.74 6.49
CA ARG A 24 5.21 -9.12 7.22
C ARG A 24 5.44 -8.89 8.70
N PRO A 25 4.43 -8.38 9.40
CA PRO A 25 3.12 -7.99 8.88
C PRO A 25 3.19 -6.71 8.04
N VAL A 26 2.37 -6.65 7.00
CA VAL A 26 2.42 -5.54 6.04
C VAL A 26 1.88 -4.23 6.62
N ILE A 27 0.78 -4.31 7.37
CA ILE A 27 0.13 -3.09 7.87
C ILE A 27 1.05 -2.26 8.77
N PRO A 28 1.69 -2.84 9.80
CA PRO A 28 2.64 -2.05 10.60
C PRO A 28 3.78 -1.48 9.78
N HIS A 29 4.24 -2.21 8.78
CA HIS A 29 5.29 -1.73 7.90
C HIS A 29 4.84 -0.50 7.12
N LEU A 30 3.64 -0.54 6.57
CA LEU A 30 3.10 0.59 5.81
C LEU A 30 2.93 1.81 6.71
N LYS A 31 2.47 1.59 7.94
CA LYS A 31 2.29 2.69 8.87
C LYS A 31 3.61 3.39 9.16
N THR A 32 4.66 2.63 9.33
CA THR A 32 5.97 3.19 9.64
C THR A 32 6.63 3.81 8.40
N ARG A 33 6.61 3.08 7.29
CA ARG A 33 7.32 3.50 6.10
C ARG A 33 6.68 4.71 5.44
N PHE A 34 5.36 4.74 5.36
CA PHE A 34 4.64 5.80 4.66
C PHE A 34 3.92 6.75 5.61
N GLY A 35 4.02 6.53 6.91
CA GLY A 35 3.34 7.38 7.87
C GLY A 35 1.83 7.26 7.82
N LEU A 36 1.32 6.07 7.54
CA LEU A 36 -0.11 5.85 7.39
C LEU A 36 -0.77 5.46 8.70
N SER A 37 -2.05 5.80 8.84
CA SER A 37 -2.87 5.26 9.89
C SER A 37 -3.31 3.85 9.51
N ASN A 38 -3.93 3.14 10.47
CA ASN A 38 -4.46 1.80 10.21
C ASN A 38 -5.41 1.82 9.00
N ALA A 39 -6.35 2.76 9.01
CA ALA A 39 -7.34 2.86 7.94
C ALA A 39 -6.67 3.15 6.60
N GLU A 40 -5.68 4.01 6.62
CA GLU A 40 -4.96 4.36 5.39
C GLU A 40 -4.15 3.18 4.86
N ALA A 41 -3.55 2.40 5.75
CA ALA A 41 -2.81 1.22 5.34
C ALA A 41 -3.73 0.19 4.67
N VAL A 42 -4.90 -0.03 5.25
CA VAL A 42 -5.89 -0.92 4.65
C VAL A 42 -6.34 -0.39 3.29
N ARG A 43 -6.55 0.92 3.22
CA ARG A 43 -6.93 1.55 1.96
C ARG A 43 -5.87 1.35 0.89
N ALA A 44 -4.60 1.48 1.26
CA ALA A 44 -3.51 1.28 0.32
C ALA A 44 -3.52 -0.15 -0.23
N ILE A 45 -3.81 -1.12 0.62
CA ILE A 45 -3.89 -2.50 0.18
C ILE A 45 -5.02 -2.68 -0.83
N GLU A 46 -6.18 -2.09 -0.54
CA GLU A 46 -7.31 -2.16 -1.47
C GLU A 46 -6.96 -1.52 -2.80
N GLU A 47 -6.34 -0.35 -2.76
CA GLU A 47 -5.95 0.35 -3.98
C GLU A 47 -4.94 -0.47 -4.78
N SER A 48 -3.99 -1.11 -4.11
CA SER A 48 -3.01 -1.93 -4.81
C SER A 48 -3.66 -3.09 -5.53
N ASN A 49 -4.69 -3.69 -4.93
CA ASN A 49 -5.41 -4.77 -5.57
C ASN A 49 -6.12 -4.29 -6.84
N LEU A 50 -6.68 -3.08 -6.80
CA LEU A 50 -7.31 -2.50 -7.97
C LEU A 50 -6.29 -2.23 -9.08
N ILE A 51 -5.13 -1.73 -8.71
CA ILE A 51 -4.07 -1.47 -9.67
C ILE A 51 -3.65 -2.77 -10.36
N LYS A 52 -3.46 -3.83 -9.58
CA LYS A 52 -3.07 -5.12 -10.14
C LYS A 52 -4.14 -5.68 -11.05
N ALA A 53 -5.39 -5.53 -10.68
CA ALA A 53 -6.50 -6.00 -11.50
C ALA A 53 -6.55 -5.28 -12.85
N ARG A 54 -6.25 -3.99 -12.84
CA ARG A 54 -6.26 -3.21 -14.07
C ARG A 54 -5.06 -3.49 -14.97
N ALA A 55 -3.99 -3.94 -14.38
CA ALA A 55 -2.76 -4.22 -15.13
C ALA A 55 -2.83 -5.53 -15.91
N LEU A 56 -3.82 -6.34 -15.65
CA LEU A 56 -4.04 -7.57 -16.41
C LEU A 56 -4.80 -7.28 -17.71
#